data_4bf363d7289fbde2b8fbfc5288be938d
#
_entry.id   4bf363d7289fbde2b8fbfc5288be938d
#
_cell.length_a   1.000
_cell.length_b   1.000
_cell.length_c   1.000
_cell.angle_alpha   90.00
_cell.angle_beta   90.00
_cell.angle_gamma   90.00
#
_symmetry.space_group_name_H-M   'P 1'
#
loop_
_entity.id
_entity.type
_entity.pdbx_description
1 polymer ?
#
loop_
_entity_poly.entity_id
_entity_poly.type
_entity_poly.pdbx_seq_one_letter_code
_entity_poly.pdbx_strand_id
1 'polypeptide(L)'
;MNYDNLCMGCMNELSGDKQCPRCGYLVDSPQDSPYLPLRTIVGGKYVVGKVISSNSEGITYIAYDVNRNLAVELREFLPEGLVIRDFDEKSVTVLEHQRALFDILFNEFVSLWRNLARVRGFSALIPVIDIVYENNTVYAVTEYVESLTLREFLLRSKTGYLNWEKANQLFMPVLSLLSCLHEIGIVHYGISPDTLLIGRDGKLRLTGFTIKDYRFGKRDITPEIFDGYAPLEQYRFSIENGAWSDVYAFCAVIYRSLVGSVPQDAVSRSTSDKLMIPARYAEIIPAYVINALMNGLQIDPNERTKDIETLREELSAAPSTVVSSYVGVKVPTEEKKETPVVVTTEEDSPGGTILKTFLIILGVGLIIFAGWMIGDKIIKSQGEDNVEETTEAKEMIEVPDFVNMSFDMIAQNTVQNERFTIKSVYEYDSDIPKGYIVSQSLTPGREVEMGTEITFVVSKGPEYIVVPKVTDMTLEEAKEKLEEAGFKVETIEKLNDGDQIENTVANAIPEEGSKQVKGSTITLEVWGELPDDNGFFSPGDEIIPGISFEDLFGWF
;
A
#
# COMPACT_ATOMS: atom_id res chain seq x y z
N MET A 1 -34.48 -16.08 -17.09
CA MET A 1 -33.19 -16.74 -17.39
C MET A 1 -32.78 -17.57 -16.21
N ASN A 2 -32.26 -18.74 -16.46
CA ASN A 2 -31.73 -19.58 -15.38
C ASN A 2 -30.27 -19.16 -15.14
N TYR A 3 -29.97 -18.54 -13.98
CA TYR A 3 -28.63 -18.05 -13.64
C TYR A 3 -27.64 -19.18 -13.33
N ASP A 4 -28.13 -20.42 -13.27
CA ASP A 4 -27.34 -21.61 -12.96
C ASP A 4 -26.23 -21.85 -13.98
N ASN A 5 -26.41 -21.36 -15.19
CA ASN A 5 -25.46 -21.50 -16.30
C ASN A 5 -24.50 -20.32 -16.48
N LEU A 6 -24.46 -19.35 -15.53
CA LEU A 6 -23.52 -18.24 -15.60
C LEU A 6 -22.15 -18.64 -15.08
N CYS A 7 -21.10 -18.22 -15.78
CA CYS A 7 -19.73 -18.25 -15.29
C CYS A 7 -19.54 -17.20 -14.18
N MET A 8 -19.22 -17.62 -12.98
CA MET A 8 -18.98 -16.70 -11.86
C MET A 8 -17.70 -15.84 -12.02
N GLY A 9 -16.86 -16.16 -13.01
CA GLY A 9 -15.66 -15.40 -13.34
C GLY A 9 -15.85 -14.24 -14.30
N CYS A 10 -16.82 -14.32 -15.23
CA CYS A 10 -17.04 -13.30 -16.28
C CYS A 10 -18.50 -13.02 -16.62
N MET A 11 -19.45 -13.62 -15.91
CA MET A 11 -20.90 -13.47 -16.10
C MET A 11 -21.43 -13.85 -17.51
N ASN A 12 -20.66 -14.58 -18.29
CA ASN A 12 -21.14 -15.15 -19.57
C ASN A 12 -21.70 -16.55 -19.35
N GLU A 13 -22.52 -17.03 -20.30
CA GLU A 13 -23.06 -18.37 -20.25
C GLU A 13 -21.96 -19.44 -20.37
N LEU A 14 -22.07 -20.47 -19.52
CA LEU A 14 -21.20 -21.65 -19.55
C LEU A 14 -21.74 -22.68 -20.53
N SER A 15 -20.87 -23.30 -21.30
CA SER A 15 -21.18 -24.42 -22.21
C SER A 15 -21.21 -25.79 -21.53
N GLY A 16 -21.11 -25.85 -20.19
CA GLY A 16 -21.13 -27.09 -19.39
C GLY A 16 -19.76 -27.65 -19.06
N ASP A 17 -18.67 -26.95 -19.40
CA ASP A 17 -17.31 -27.33 -19.10
C ASP A 17 -16.94 -26.99 -17.65
N LYS A 18 -15.94 -27.70 -17.08
CA LYS A 18 -15.42 -27.40 -15.73
C LYS A 18 -14.63 -26.08 -15.66
N GLN A 19 -14.17 -25.60 -16.79
CA GLN A 19 -13.44 -24.35 -16.92
C GLN A 19 -14.13 -23.49 -17.99
N CYS A 20 -14.31 -22.20 -17.68
CA CYS A 20 -14.92 -21.27 -18.64
C CYS A 20 -13.96 -21.05 -19.83
N PRO A 21 -14.38 -21.33 -21.06
CA PRO A 21 -13.52 -21.18 -22.25
C PRO A 21 -13.15 -19.72 -22.55
N ARG A 22 -13.93 -18.76 -22.01
CA ARG A 22 -13.71 -17.33 -22.25
C ARG A 22 -12.72 -16.71 -21.26
N CYS A 23 -12.82 -16.99 -19.97
CA CYS A 23 -12.02 -16.33 -18.94
C CYS A 23 -11.15 -17.28 -18.11
N GLY A 24 -11.15 -18.58 -18.41
CA GLY A 24 -10.36 -19.56 -17.69
C GLY A 24 -10.82 -19.89 -16.27
N TYR A 25 -11.94 -19.31 -15.78
CA TYR A 25 -12.42 -19.52 -14.41
C TYR A 25 -12.87 -20.98 -14.22
N LEU A 26 -12.39 -21.60 -13.13
CA LEU A 26 -12.80 -22.94 -12.72
C LEU A 26 -14.15 -22.87 -11.97
N VAL A 27 -15.16 -23.61 -12.45
CA VAL A 27 -16.53 -23.53 -11.94
C VAL A 27 -16.65 -23.87 -10.45
N ASP A 28 -15.81 -24.78 -9.97
CA ASP A 28 -15.81 -25.25 -8.58
C ASP A 28 -14.80 -24.48 -7.69
N SER A 29 -14.28 -23.32 -8.13
CA SER A 29 -13.38 -22.52 -7.31
C SER A 29 -14.08 -22.05 -6.04
N PRO A 30 -13.54 -22.32 -4.83
CA PRO A 30 -14.12 -21.84 -3.58
C PRO A 30 -13.99 -20.31 -3.48
N GLN A 31 -14.91 -19.71 -2.75
CA GLN A 31 -14.84 -18.31 -2.34
C GLN A 31 -15.23 -18.24 -0.86
N ASP A 32 -14.20 -18.28 0.00
CA ASP A 32 -14.34 -18.38 1.43
C ASP A 32 -14.59 -17.00 2.08
N SER A 33 -15.06 -17.02 3.34
CA SER A 33 -15.20 -15.80 4.16
C SER A 33 -13.86 -15.03 4.24
N PRO A 34 -13.86 -13.69 4.23
CA PRO A 34 -15.01 -12.79 4.43
C PRO A 34 -15.80 -12.43 3.15
N TYR A 35 -15.54 -13.09 2.05
CA TYR A 35 -16.21 -12.81 0.77
C TYR A 35 -17.65 -13.33 0.76
N LEU A 36 -18.54 -12.62 0.03
CA LEU A 36 -19.88 -13.14 -0.21
C LEU A 36 -19.83 -14.47 -0.97
N PRO A 37 -20.63 -15.47 -0.59
CA PRO A 37 -20.72 -16.69 -1.36
C PRO A 37 -21.12 -16.44 -2.80
N LEU A 38 -20.52 -17.18 -3.72
CA LEU A 38 -20.89 -17.15 -5.14
C LEU A 38 -22.40 -17.35 -5.29
N ARG A 39 -23.01 -16.65 -6.26
CA ARG A 39 -24.45 -16.68 -6.54
C ARG A 39 -25.33 -16.06 -5.46
N THR A 40 -24.77 -15.40 -4.44
CA THR A 40 -25.57 -14.56 -3.53
C THR A 40 -26.30 -13.50 -4.36
N ILE A 41 -27.56 -13.24 -4.06
CA ILE A 41 -28.33 -12.18 -4.73
C ILE A 41 -28.38 -10.97 -3.81
N VAL A 42 -27.86 -9.85 -4.29
CA VAL A 42 -27.89 -8.56 -3.59
C VAL A 42 -28.92 -7.64 -4.28
N GLY A 43 -29.70 -6.90 -3.48
CA GLY A 43 -30.75 -6.01 -3.99
C GLY A 43 -31.82 -6.70 -4.81
N GLY A 44 -32.00 -8.01 -4.63
CA GLY A 44 -32.98 -8.83 -5.36
C GLY A 44 -32.69 -8.97 -6.86
N LYS A 45 -31.54 -8.49 -7.37
CA LYS A 45 -31.24 -8.44 -8.82
C LYS A 45 -29.77 -8.62 -9.21
N TYR A 46 -28.84 -8.50 -8.30
CA TYR A 46 -27.40 -8.65 -8.60
C TYR A 46 -26.90 -10.01 -8.12
N VAL A 47 -26.58 -10.89 -9.05
CA VAL A 47 -26.01 -12.22 -8.76
C VAL A 47 -24.50 -12.07 -8.60
N VAL A 48 -23.99 -12.31 -7.41
CA VAL A 48 -22.57 -12.14 -7.05
C VAL A 48 -21.71 -13.25 -7.67
N GLY A 49 -20.64 -12.87 -8.32
CA GLY A 49 -19.59 -13.75 -8.83
C GLY A 49 -18.29 -13.65 -8.02
N LYS A 50 -17.17 -13.91 -8.68
CA LYS A 50 -15.86 -13.89 -8.02
C LYS A 50 -15.47 -12.50 -7.55
N VAL A 51 -14.59 -12.47 -6.55
CA VAL A 51 -13.87 -11.27 -6.15
C VAL A 51 -12.96 -10.78 -7.30
N ILE A 52 -13.02 -9.48 -7.60
CA ILE A 52 -12.12 -8.80 -8.54
C ILE A 52 -10.94 -8.20 -7.76
N SER A 53 -11.24 -7.51 -6.66
CA SER A 53 -10.24 -6.84 -5.81
C SER A 53 -10.76 -6.67 -4.39
N SER A 54 -9.84 -6.51 -3.44
CA SER A 54 -10.16 -6.17 -2.05
C SER A 54 -9.10 -5.23 -1.50
N ASN A 55 -9.50 -4.37 -0.57
CA ASN A 55 -8.63 -3.55 0.25
C ASN A 55 -9.25 -3.35 1.63
N SER A 56 -8.59 -2.63 2.52
CA SER A 56 -9.07 -2.41 3.90
C SER A 56 -10.43 -1.67 4.02
N GLU A 57 -10.90 -1.00 2.96
CA GLU A 57 -12.26 -0.41 2.91
C GLU A 57 -13.34 -1.44 2.58
N GLY A 58 -13.03 -2.42 1.72
CA GLY A 58 -14.05 -3.36 1.26
C GLY A 58 -13.63 -4.20 0.07
N ILE A 59 -14.61 -4.83 -0.54
CA ILE A 59 -14.43 -5.87 -1.56
C ILE A 59 -15.20 -5.51 -2.83
N THR A 60 -14.58 -5.73 -3.99
CA THR A 60 -15.23 -5.58 -5.30
C THR A 60 -15.44 -6.95 -5.94
N TYR A 61 -16.67 -7.22 -6.33
CA TYR A 61 -17.07 -8.45 -7.02
C TYR A 61 -17.48 -8.15 -8.46
N ILE A 62 -17.25 -9.09 -9.36
CA ILE A 62 -18.05 -9.12 -10.58
C ILE A 62 -19.45 -9.62 -10.22
N ALA A 63 -20.50 -9.04 -10.79
CA ALA A 63 -21.87 -9.48 -10.58
C ALA A 63 -22.68 -9.40 -11.88
N TYR A 64 -23.85 -10.01 -11.90
CA TYR A 64 -24.76 -9.99 -13.02
C TYR A 64 -26.08 -9.29 -12.67
N ASP A 65 -26.41 -8.21 -13.38
CA ASP A 65 -27.72 -7.55 -13.28
C ASP A 65 -28.77 -8.33 -14.07
N VAL A 66 -29.65 -9.02 -13.36
CA VAL A 66 -30.69 -9.87 -13.99
C VAL A 66 -31.74 -9.06 -14.75
N ASN A 67 -31.94 -7.79 -14.40
CA ASN A 67 -32.92 -6.93 -15.04
C ASN A 67 -32.39 -6.34 -16.37
N ARG A 68 -31.09 -6.04 -16.41
CA ARG A 68 -30.43 -5.46 -17.59
C ARG A 68 -29.73 -6.51 -18.46
N ASN A 69 -29.58 -7.73 -17.95
CA ASN A 69 -28.85 -8.83 -18.60
C ASN A 69 -27.39 -8.46 -18.96
N LEU A 70 -26.67 -7.85 -18.05
CA LEU A 70 -25.26 -7.46 -18.25
C LEU A 70 -24.44 -7.63 -16.97
N ALA A 71 -23.12 -7.77 -17.15
CA ALA A 71 -22.17 -7.78 -16.05
C ALA A 71 -22.03 -6.39 -15.44
N VAL A 72 -21.85 -6.34 -14.13
CA VAL A 72 -21.63 -5.13 -13.32
C VAL A 72 -20.52 -5.39 -12.31
N GLU A 73 -19.96 -4.33 -11.75
CA GLU A 73 -19.12 -4.41 -10.55
C GLU A 73 -19.95 -4.05 -9.32
N LEU A 74 -19.75 -4.81 -8.24
CA LEU A 74 -20.41 -4.62 -6.97
C LEU A 74 -19.35 -4.35 -5.90
N ARG A 75 -19.21 -3.10 -5.47
CA ARG A 75 -18.29 -2.70 -4.41
C ARG A 75 -18.99 -2.73 -3.07
N GLU A 76 -18.65 -3.68 -2.22
CA GLU A 76 -19.15 -3.83 -0.84
C GLU A 76 -18.32 -2.98 0.12
N PHE A 77 -18.97 -2.22 0.99
CA PHE A 77 -18.34 -1.58 2.13
C PHE A 77 -18.15 -2.61 3.25
N LEU A 78 -16.94 -3.11 3.43
CA LEU A 78 -16.59 -4.12 4.44
C LEU A 78 -15.27 -3.72 5.12
N PRO A 79 -15.30 -2.68 5.98
CA PRO A 79 -14.10 -2.11 6.55
C PRO A 79 -13.40 -3.08 7.50
N GLU A 80 -12.12 -3.37 7.20
CA GLU A 80 -11.27 -4.26 7.96
C GLU A 80 -11.11 -3.76 9.41
N GLY A 81 -11.20 -4.67 10.39
CA GLY A 81 -11.06 -4.36 11.80
C GLY A 81 -12.27 -3.65 12.45
N LEU A 82 -13.29 -3.25 11.66
CA LEU A 82 -14.51 -2.61 12.19
C LEU A 82 -15.70 -3.54 12.20
N VAL A 83 -15.68 -4.55 11.33
CA VAL A 83 -16.80 -5.47 11.11
C VAL A 83 -16.32 -6.91 10.99
N ILE A 84 -17.24 -7.83 11.22
CA ILE A 84 -17.09 -9.25 10.94
C ILE A 84 -18.23 -9.74 10.06
N ARG A 85 -17.96 -10.72 9.20
CA ARG A 85 -19.00 -11.43 8.45
C ARG A 85 -19.69 -12.41 9.36
N ASP A 86 -21.03 -12.41 9.38
CA ASP A 86 -21.83 -13.28 10.23
C ASP A 86 -21.84 -14.75 9.74
N PHE A 87 -22.37 -15.65 10.57
CA PHE A 87 -22.48 -17.08 10.25
C PHE A 87 -23.39 -17.40 9.05
N ASP A 88 -24.26 -16.45 8.65
CA ASP A 88 -25.07 -16.57 7.43
C ASP A 88 -24.24 -16.30 6.16
N GLU A 89 -22.93 -15.99 6.32
CA GLU A 89 -21.97 -15.66 5.28
C GLU A 89 -22.34 -14.44 4.41
N LYS A 90 -23.38 -13.70 4.78
CA LYS A 90 -23.91 -12.53 4.04
C LYS A 90 -23.94 -11.27 4.86
N SER A 91 -24.54 -11.35 6.04
CA SER A 91 -24.71 -10.20 6.93
C SER A 91 -23.39 -9.78 7.57
N VAL A 92 -23.34 -8.51 7.95
CA VAL A 92 -22.17 -7.89 8.58
C VAL A 92 -22.56 -7.43 9.99
N THR A 93 -21.77 -7.82 10.98
CA THR A 93 -21.89 -7.31 12.36
C THR A 93 -20.77 -6.32 12.64
N VAL A 94 -21.17 -5.11 13.03
CA VAL A 94 -20.23 -4.05 13.45
C VAL A 94 -19.76 -4.32 14.87
N LEU A 95 -18.45 -4.30 15.10
CA LEU A 95 -17.86 -4.43 16.42
C LEU A 95 -18.35 -3.28 17.32
N GLU A 96 -18.85 -3.58 18.50
CA GLU A 96 -19.56 -2.62 19.37
C GLU A 96 -18.69 -1.39 19.68
N HIS A 97 -17.41 -1.60 19.98
CA HIS A 97 -16.45 -0.52 20.26
C HIS A 97 -16.06 0.30 19.03
N GLN A 98 -16.34 -0.17 17.82
CA GLN A 98 -16.06 0.50 16.55
C GLN A 98 -17.29 1.14 15.90
N ARG A 99 -18.46 1.04 16.51
CA ARG A 99 -19.74 1.53 15.94
C ARG A 99 -19.67 2.98 15.48
N ALA A 100 -19.14 3.89 16.32
CA ALA A 100 -19.08 5.31 15.98
C ALA A 100 -18.16 5.58 14.76
N LEU A 101 -17.04 4.88 14.67
CA LEU A 101 -16.13 5.00 13.51
C LEU A 101 -16.78 4.41 12.26
N PHE A 102 -17.40 3.23 12.38
CA PHE A 102 -18.13 2.61 11.27
C PHE A 102 -19.20 3.54 10.70
N ASP A 103 -20.03 4.17 11.54
CA ASP A 103 -21.11 5.06 11.10
C ASP A 103 -20.57 6.29 10.34
N ILE A 104 -19.42 6.84 10.76
CA ILE A 104 -18.74 7.94 10.06
C ILE A 104 -18.29 7.48 8.68
N LEU A 105 -17.50 6.40 8.60
CA LEU A 105 -16.93 5.90 7.35
C LEU A 105 -18.02 5.38 6.39
N PHE A 106 -19.07 4.77 6.92
CA PHE A 106 -20.25 4.35 6.14
C PHE A 106 -20.90 5.53 5.44
N ASN A 107 -21.11 6.64 6.16
CA ASN A 107 -21.70 7.84 5.58
C ASN A 107 -20.77 8.50 4.54
N GLU A 108 -19.45 8.48 4.77
CA GLU A 108 -18.45 8.97 3.80
C GLU A 108 -18.46 8.13 2.53
N PHE A 109 -18.49 6.80 2.66
CA PHE A 109 -18.61 5.89 1.51
C PHE A 109 -19.88 6.18 0.70
N VAL A 110 -21.03 6.25 1.36
CA VAL A 110 -22.31 6.57 0.70
C VAL A 110 -22.26 7.93 0.01
N SER A 111 -21.65 8.94 0.66
CA SER A 111 -21.51 10.28 0.10
C SER A 111 -20.64 10.29 -1.14
N LEU A 112 -19.49 9.63 -1.09
CA LEU A 112 -18.56 9.48 -2.22
C LEU A 112 -19.29 8.87 -3.44
N TRP A 113 -19.89 7.70 -3.28
CA TRP A 113 -20.55 6.99 -4.38
C TRP A 113 -21.79 7.72 -4.91
N ARG A 114 -22.53 8.43 -4.06
CA ARG A 114 -23.64 9.31 -4.50
C ARG A 114 -23.15 10.51 -5.30
N ASN A 115 -22.03 11.09 -4.93
CA ASN A 115 -21.45 12.21 -5.68
C ASN A 115 -20.90 11.74 -7.03
N LEU A 116 -20.18 10.60 -7.08
CA LEU A 116 -19.74 9.97 -8.33
C LEU A 116 -20.94 9.64 -9.22
N ALA A 117 -22.05 9.17 -8.66
CA ALA A 117 -23.28 8.90 -9.41
C ALA A 117 -23.89 10.10 -10.10
N ARG A 118 -23.55 11.31 -9.72
CA ARG A 118 -24.03 12.59 -10.34
C ARG A 118 -23.13 13.06 -11.47
N VAL A 119 -21.87 12.63 -11.50
CA VAL A 119 -20.91 12.99 -12.56
C VAL A 119 -21.29 12.29 -13.85
N ARG A 120 -21.43 13.02 -14.94
CA ARG A 120 -21.86 12.52 -16.26
C ARG A 120 -21.03 13.14 -17.37
N GLY A 121 -20.97 12.45 -18.51
CA GLY A 121 -20.36 13.00 -19.73
C GLY A 121 -18.86 12.77 -19.86
N PHE A 122 -18.22 12.08 -18.90
CA PHE A 122 -16.79 11.76 -18.94
C PHE A 122 -16.57 10.30 -19.32
N SER A 123 -15.89 10.05 -20.44
CA SER A 123 -15.55 8.69 -20.88
C SER A 123 -14.52 8.01 -19.95
N ALA A 124 -13.80 8.79 -19.15
CA ALA A 124 -12.81 8.33 -18.18
C ALA A 124 -13.42 7.90 -16.83
N LEU A 125 -14.73 8.10 -16.61
CA LEU A 125 -15.44 7.64 -15.41
C LEU A 125 -16.31 6.43 -15.75
N ILE A 126 -16.21 5.36 -14.95
CA ILE A 126 -17.14 4.24 -15.00
C ILE A 126 -18.45 4.68 -14.31
N PRO A 127 -19.61 4.63 -15.01
CA PRO A 127 -20.85 5.10 -14.44
C PRO A 127 -21.30 4.31 -13.21
N VAL A 128 -21.69 4.99 -12.15
CA VAL A 128 -22.40 4.38 -11.02
C VAL A 128 -23.85 4.16 -11.40
N ILE A 129 -24.32 2.93 -11.28
CA ILE A 129 -25.65 2.48 -11.71
C ILE A 129 -26.64 2.52 -10.54
N ASP A 130 -26.18 2.08 -9.36
CA ASP A 130 -27.03 1.88 -8.20
C ASP A 130 -26.24 1.97 -6.87
N ILE A 131 -26.96 2.16 -5.77
CA ILE A 131 -26.45 2.05 -4.40
C ILE A 131 -27.46 1.24 -3.61
N VAL A 132 -27.08 0.05 -3.16
CA VAL A 132 -27.94 -0.93 -2.49
C VAL A 132 -27.59 -1.03 -1.03
N TYR A 133 -28.60 -0.96 -0.15
CA TYR A 133 -28.47 -1.13 1.30
C TYR A 133 -29.02 -2.50 1.67
N GLU A 134 -28.15 -3.43 2.04
CA GLU A 134 -28.52 -4.80 2.41
C GLU A 134 -27.42 -5.41 3.28
N ASN A 135 -27.68 -6.51 3.96
CA ASN A 135 -26.72 -7.26 4.78
C ASN A 135 -26.01 -6.42 5.86
N ASN A 136 -26.68 -5.41 6.41
CA ASN A 136 -26.15 -4.43 7.37
C ASN A 136 -24.96 -3.62 6.84
N THR A 137 -24.79 -3.54 5.52
CA THR A 137 -23.78 -2.75 4.83
C THR A 137 -24.38 -2.05 3.61
N VAL A 138 -23.53 -1.54 2.73
CA VAL A 138 -23.91 -0.86 1.50
C VAL A 138 -23.04 -1.32 0.33
N TYR A 139 -23.64 -1.38 -0.83
CA TYR A 139 -23.00 -1.77 -2.08
C TYR A 139 -23.12 -0.64 -3.09
N ALA A 140 -22.01 -0.23 -3.68
CA ALA A 140 -22.02 0.61 -4.86
C ALA A 140 -21.93 -0.28 -6.12
N VAL A 141 -22.77 -0.02 -7.10
CA VAL A 141 -22.83 -0.80 -8.34
C VAL A 141 -22.40 0.07 -9.50
N THR A 142 -21.43 -0.39 -10.28
CA THR A 142 -20.93 0.29 -11.47
C THR A 142 -21.04 -0.60 -12.70
N GLU A 143 -20.89 -0.03 -13.89
CA GLU A 143 -20.73 -0.83 -15.09
C GLU A 143 -19.46 -1.68 -15.02
N TYR A 144 -19.53 -2.93 -15.46
CA TYR A 144 -18.32 -3.75 -15.64
C TYR A 144 -17.68 -3.43 -16.99
N VAL A 145 -16.39 -3.12 -16.96
CA VAL A 145 -15.60 -2.84 -18.16
C VAL A 145 -14.56 -3.95 -18.32
N GLU A 146 -14.66 -4.72 -19.37
CA GLU A 146 -13.62 -5.68 -19.73
C GLU A 146 -12.36 -4.89 -20.15
N SER A 147 -11.31 -4.98 -19.33
CA SER A 147 -10.15 -4.09 -19.40
C SER A 147 -8.89 -4.75 -18.86
N LEU A 148 -7.77 -4.11 -19.14
CA LEU A 148 -6.47 -4.31 -18.47
C LEU A 148 -6.13 -3.09 -17.63
N THR A 149 -5.36 -3.26 -16.57
CA THR A 149 -4.73 -2.13 -15.90
C THR A 149 -3.70 -1.47 -16.82
N LEU A 150 -3.45 -0.18 -16.63
CA LEU A 150 -2.38 0.51 -17.37
C LEU A 150 -1.01 -0.16 -17.10
N ARG A 151 -0.81 -0.71 -15.90
CA ARG A 151 0.38 -1.50 -15.57
C ARG A 151 0.52 -2.71 -16.48
N GLU A 152 -0.52 -3.55 -16.56
CA GLU A 152 -0.52 -4.74 -17.42
C GLU A 152 -0.33 -4.37 -18.89
N PHE A 153 -0.99 -3.30 -19.33
CA PHE A 153 -0.86 -2.80 -20.70
C PHE A 153 0.57 -2.38 -21.02
N LEU A 154 1.23 -1.62 -20.13
CA LEU A 154 2.62 -1.19 -20.32
C LEU A 154 3.59 -2.38 -20.29
N LEU A 155 3.36 -3.37 -19.40
CA LEU A 155 4.18 -4.58 -19.34
C LEU A 155 4.05 -5.46 -20.60
N ARG A 156 2.86 -5.47 -21.23
CA ARG A 156 2.63 -6.21 -22.48
C ARG A 156 3.05 -5.44 -23.72
N SER A 157 3.37 -4.15 -23.59
CA SER A 157 3.83 -3.35 -24.75
C SER A 157 5.31 -3.66 -25.03
N LYS A 158 5.68 -3.71 -26.33
CA LYS A 158 7.04 -4.02 -26.78
C LYS A 158 8.14 -3.18 -26.12
N THR A 159 7.86 -1.90 -25.92
CA THR A 159 8.83 -0.91 -25.40
C THR A 159 8.73 -0.73 -23.89
N GLY A 160 7.64 -1.20 -23.25
CA GLY A 160 7.34 -0.91 -21.85
C GLY A 160 7.00 0.55 -21.57
N TYR A 161 6.94 1.42 -22.61
CA TYR A 161 6.61 2.84 -22.51
C TYR A 161 5.85 3.33 -23.76
N LEU A 162 5.26 4.51 -23.63
CA LEU A 162 4.48 5.17 -24.69
C LEU A 162 5.24 6.38 -25.26
N ASN A 163 5.01 6.74 -26.51
CA ASN A 163 5.34 8.08 -26.98
C ASN A 163 4.33 9.10 -26.42
N TRP A 164 4.71 10.39 -26.42
CA TRP A 164 3.84 11.43 -25.85
C TRP A 164 2.51 11.58 -26.57
N GLU A 165 2.47 11.41 -27.87
CA GLU A 165 1.24 11.55 -28.66
C GLU A 165 0.16 10.56 -28.21
N LYS A 166 0.51 9.27 -28.04
CA LYS A 166 -0.38 8.24 -27.53
C LYS A 166 -0.73 8.46 -26.06
N ALA A 167 0.26 8.81 -25.24
CA ALA A 167 0.07 9.12 -23.82
C ALA A 167 -0.92 10.28 -23.65
N ASN A 168 -0.79 11.35 -24.42
CA ASN A 168 -1.65 12.52 -24.40
C ASN A 168 -3.12 12.16 -24.70
N GLN A 169 -3.36 11.34 -25.72
CA GLN A 169 -4.71 10.89 -26.06
C GLN A 169 -5.38 10.08 -24.95
N LEU A 170 -4.60 9.25 -24.24
CA LEU A 170 -5.10 8.45 -23.12
C LEU A 170 -5.34 9.29 -21.87
N PHE A 171 -4.44 10.21 -21.54
CA PHE A 171 -4.44 10.90 -20.27
C PHE A 171 -5.32 12.15 -20.21
N MET A 172 -5.48 12.88 -21.33
CA MET A 172 -6.28 14.11 -21.32
C MET A 172 -7.74 13.92 -20.89
N PRO A 173 -8.46 12.85 -21.28
CA PRO A 173 -9.80 12.61 -20.78
C PRO A 173 -9.85 12.35 -19.26
N VAL A 174 -8.81 11.72 -18.68
CA VAL A 174 -8.71 11.47 -17.24
C VAL A 174 -8.41 12.77 -16.50
N LEU A 175 -7.52 13.63 -17.00
CA LEU A 175 -7.27 14.96 -16.43
C LEU A 175 -8.55 15.83 -16.44
N SER A 176 -9.33 15.78 -17.52
CA SER A 176 -10.62 16.49 -17.56
C SER A 176 -11.63 15.97 -16.55
N LEU A 177 -11.65 14.66 -16.29
CA LEU A 177 -12.46 14.06 -15.22
C LEU A 177 -11.97 14.52 -13.84
N LEU A 178 -10.65 14.45 -13.57
CA LEU A 178 -10.07 14.85 -12.29
C LEU A 178 -10.33 16.32 -11.98
N SER A 179 -10.24 17.23 -12.96
CA SER A 179 -10.61 18.65 -12.80
C SER A 179 -12.04 18.78 -12.29
N CYS A 180 -13.01 18.11 -12.93
CA CYS A 180 -14.41 18.11 -12.50
C CYS A 180 -14.61 17.49 -11.10
N LEU A 181 -13.90 16.42 -10.77
CA LEU A 181 -13.99 15.79 -9.44
C LEU A 181 -13.47 16.72 -8.35
N HIS A 182 -12.35 17.41 -8.60
CA HIS A 182 -11.78 18.38 -7.66
C HIS A 182 -12.73 19.57 -7.42
N GLU A 183 -13.41 20.07 -8.46
CA GLU A 183 -14.42 21.14 -8.33
C GLU A 183 -15.57 20.77 -7.39
N ILE A 184 -15.95 19.51 -7.33
CA ILE A 184 -17.00 19.01 -6.42
C ILE A 184 -16.44 18.44 -5.10
N GLY A 185 -15.15 18.67 -4.83
CA GLY A 185 -14.48 18.31 -3.58
C GLY A 185 -14.05 16.84 -3.46
N ILE A 186 -14.00 16.08 -4.57
CA ILE A 186 -13.51 14.71 -4.60
C ILE A 186 -12.05 14.70 -5.07
N VAL A 187 -11.12 14.35 -4.19
CA VAL A 187 -9.71 14.10 -4.51
C VAL A 187 -9.47 12.59 -4.42
N HIS A 188 -8.81 12.00 -5.40
CA HIS A 188 -8.69 10.54 -5.54
C HIS A 188 -7.67 9.92 -4.58
N TYR A 189 -6.52 10.57 -4.39
CA TYR A 189 -5.41 10.15 -3.53
C TYR A 189 -4.80 8.76 -3.81
N GLY A 190 -5.19 8.08 -4.86
CA GLY A 190 -4.72 6.74 -5.17
C GLY A 190 -4.52 6.51 -6.67
N ILE A 191 -4.07 7.53 -7.39
CA ILE A 191 -3.81 7.42 -8.83
C ILE A 191 -2.51 6.64 -9.02
N SER A 192 -2.61 5.55 -9.76
CA SER A 192 -1.48 4.68 -10.11
C SER A 192 -1.80 3.93 -11.41
N PRO A 193 -0.85 3.23 -12.02
CA PRO A 193 -1.16 2.37 -13.16
C PRO A 193 -2.14 1.22 -12.85
N ASP A 194 -2.35 0.88 -11.59
CA ASP A 194 -3.28 -0.17 -11.17
C ASP A 194 -4.72 0.34 -11.04
N THR A 195 -4.89 1.64 -10.81
CA THR A 195 -6.20 2.31 -10.72
C THR A 195 -6.65 2.96 -12.02
N LEU A 196 -5.91 2.74 -13.10
CA LEU A 196 -6.22 3.18 -14.45
C LEU A 196 -6.44 1.97 -15.36
N LEU A 197 -7.64 1.85 -15.90
CA LEU A 197 -8.05 0.72 -16.73
C LEU A 197 -8.16 1.13 -18.21
N ILE A 198 -7.57 0.34 -19.10
CA ILE A 198 -7.73 0.46 -20.54
C ILE A 198 -8.80 -0.55 -20.99
N GLY A 199 -9.94 -0.05 -21.42
CA GLY A 199 -11.02 -0.86 -21.94
C GLY A 199 -10.78 -1.30 -23.40
N ARG A 200 -11.60 -2.23 -23.89
CA ARG A 200 -11.57 -2.69 -25.30
C ARG A 200 -11.80 -1.57 -26.32
N ASP A 201 -12.37 -0.45 -25.89
CA ASP A 201 -12.56 0.74 -26.73
C ASP A 201 -11.34 1.67 -26.76
N GLY A 202 -10.20 1.22 -26.22
CA GLY A 202 -8.96 2.00 -26.14
C GLY A 202 -8.99 3.19 -25.20
N LYS A 203 -10.05 3.37 -24.41
CA LYS A 203 -10.17 4.51 -23.49
C LYS A 203 -9.63 4.16 -22.11
N LEU A 204 -8.94 5.11 -21.54
CA LEU A 204 -8.46 5.03 -20.16
C LEU A 204 -9.56 5.48 -19.18
N ARG A 205 -9.78 4.70 -18.14
CA ARG A 205 -10.78 4.96 -17.09
C ARG A 205 -10.15 4.95 -15.72
N LEU A 206 -10.53 5.90 -14.89
CA LEU A 206 -10.11 5.99 -13.50
C LEU A 206 -11.05 5.13 -12.65
N THR A 207 -10.46 4.31 -11.78
CA THR A 207 -11.12 3.41 -10.84
C THR A 207 -10.40 3.44 -9.49
N GLY A 208 -10.80 2.59 -8.54
CA GLY A 208 -10.15 2.54 -7.22
C GLY A 208 -10.53 3.71 -6.32
N PHE A 209 -11.72 4.30 -6.52
CA PHE A 209 -12.27 5.30 -5.61
C PHE A 209 -12.50 4.70 -4.23
N THR A 210 -11.96 5.37 -3.21
CA THR A 210 -12.11 4.99 -1.80
C THR A 210 -12.13 6.25 -0.94
N ILE A 211 -12.70 6.16 0.25
CA ILE A 211 -12.72 7.31 1.16
C ILE A 211 -11.32 7.62 1.67
N LYS A 212 -11.10 8.91 1.94
CA LYS A 212 -9.79 9.48 2.25
C LYS A 212 -9.03 8.77 3.37
N ASP A 213 -9.73 8.32 4.41
CA ASP A 213 -9.09 7.71 5.58
C ASP A 213 -8.34 6.41 5.23
N TYR A 214 -8.77 5.68 4.19
CA TYR A 214 -8.05 4.51 3.66
C TYR A 214 -6.87 4.84 2.73
N ARG A 215 -6.62 6.12 2.48
CA ARG A 215 -5.44 6.61 1.75
C ARG A 215 -4.36 7.19 2.67
N PHE A 216 -4.70 7.48 3.94
CA PHE A 216 -3.81 8.17 4.87
C PHE A 216 -3.58 7.44 6.20
N GLY A 217 -4.15 6.25 6.42
CA GLY A 217 -3.92 5.43 7.61
C GLY A 217 -4.28 6.11 8.94
N LYS A 218 -5.42 6.76 8.99
CA LYS A 218 -5.91 7.36 10.21
C LYS A 218 -6.61 6.33 11.11
N ARG A 219 -6.50 6.47 12.44
CA ARG A 219 -7.32 5.74 13.42
C ARG A 219 -7.23 4.22 13.30
N ASP A 220 -6.03 3.68 13.25
CA ASP A 220 -5.78 2.23 13.14
C ASP A 220 -6.24 1.60 11.80
N ILE A 221 -6.50 2.42 10.78
CA ILE A 221 -6.80 1.97 9.42
C ILE A 221 -5.49 1.76 8.68
N THR A 222 -5.33 0.59 8.06
CA THR A 222 -4.22 0.31 7.15
C THR A 222 -4.43 1.07 5.83
N PRO A 223 -3.55 2.03 5.48
CA PRO A 223 -3.73 2.79 4.25
C PRO A 223 -3.30 1.97 3.03
N GLU A 224 -4.02 2.13 1.94
CA GLU A 224 -3.61 1.66 0.62
C GLU A 224 -2.80 2.76 -0.07
N ILE A 225 -1.48 2.62 -0.10
CA ILE A 225 -0.52 3.58 -0.68
C ILE A 225 0.20 2.90 -1.85
N PHE A 226 0.31 3.62 -2.97
CA PHE A 226 0.98 3.12 -4.18
C PHE A 226 2.40 3.68 -4.25
N ASP A 227 3.38 2.86 -3.90
CA ASP A 227 4.80 3.25 -3.86
C ASP A 227 5.29 3.75 -5.23
N GLY A 228 6.06 4.84 -5.20
CA GLY A 228 6.52 5.55 -6.39
C GLY A 228 5.49 6.49 -7.03
N TYR A 229 4.19 6.37 -6.67
CA TYR A 229 3.11 7.24 -7.17
C TYR A 229 2.54 8.14 -6.07
N ALA A 230 2.58 7.71 -4.83
CA ALA A 230 2.07 8.47 -3.70
C ALA A 230 3.00 9.64 -3.33
N PRO A 231 2.46 10.87 -3.14
CA PRO A 231 3.25 12.01 -2.71
C PRO A 231 3.62 11.95 -1.22
N LEU A 232 4.57 12.77 -0.79
CA LEU A 232 5.12 12.75 0.56
C LEU A 232 4.07 12.98 1.66
N GLU A 233 3.06 13.80 1.39
CA GLU A 233 1.95 14.10 2.31
C GLU A 233 1.08 12.88 2.64
N GLN A 234 1.11 11.81 1.85
CA GLN A 234 0.44 10.55 2.20
C GLN A 234 1.18 9.75 3.25
N TYR A 235 2.50 9.93 3.34
CA TYR A 235 3.35 9.27 4.35
C TYR A 235 3.56 10.12 5.60
N ARG A 236 3.26 11.43 5.56
CA ARG A 236 3.53 12.38 6.64
C ARG A 236 2.30 13.25 6.95
N PHE A 237 1.63 12.95 8.05
CA PHE A 237 0.42 13.68 8.49
C PHE A 237 0.63 15.17 8.82
N SER A 238 1.87 15.62 8.97
CA SER A 238 2.20 17.04 9.21
C SER A 238 2.14 17.89 7.94
N ILE A 239 2.04 17.29 6.76
CA ILE A 239 1.96 17.98 5.48
C ILE A 239 0.50 18.01 5.03
N GLU A 240 0.03 19.16 4.61
CA GLU A 240 -1.33 19.33 4.10
C GLU A 240 -1.51 18.57 2.77
N ASN A 241 -2.67 17.93 2.59
CA ASN A 241 -3.05 17.19 1.41
C ASN A 241 -4.24 17.83 0.70
N GLY A 242 -4.31 17.68 -0.61
CA GLY A 242 -5.34 18.30 -1.43
C GLY A 242 -5.27 17.86 -2.90
N ALA A 243 -5.86 18.66 -3.78
CA ALA A 243 -5.85 18.41 -5.23
C ALA A 243 -4.44 18.22 -5.82
N TRP A 244 -3.45 18.91 -5.28
CA TRP A 244 -2.03 18.78 -5.65
C TRP A 244 -1.44 17.39 -5.36
N SER A 245 -2.05 16.59 -4.49
CA SER A 245 -1.66 15.20 -4.26
C SER A 245 -1.96 14.34 -5.50
N ASP A 246 -3.11 14.54 -6.14
CA ASP A 246 -3.45 13.88 -7.40
C ASP A 246 -2.59 14.37 -8.56
N VAL A 247 -2.16 15.64 -8.57
CA VAL A 247 -1.20 16.16 -9.55
C VAL A 247 0.12 15.38 -9.51
N TYR A 248 0.69 15.19 -8.30
CA TYR A 248 1.91 14.40 -8.14
C TYR A 248 1.73 12.98 -8.65
N ALA A 249 0.69 12.29 -8.17
CA ALA A 249 0.41 10.91 -8.52
C ALA A 249 0.21 10.73 -10.02
N PHE A 250 -0.53 11.65 -10.66
CA PHE A 250 -0.76 11.59 -12.11
C PHE A 250 0.52 11.86 -12.91
N CYS A 251 1.34 12.83 -12.48
CA CYS A 251 2.65 13.08 -13.08
C CYS A 251 3.59 11.87 -12.94
N ALA A 252 3.54 11.13 -11.82
CA ALA A 252 4.29 9.90 -11.65
C ALA A 252 3.81 8.79 -12.61
N VAL A 253 2.51 8.70 -12.87
CA VAL A 253 1.95 7.79 -13.90
C VAL A 253 2.41 8.18 -15.30
N ILE A 254 2.38 9.47 -15.65
CA ILE A 254 2.87 9.95 -16.96
C ILE A 254 4.37 9.66 -17.08
N TYR A 255 5.16 9.96 -16.04
CA TYR A 255 6.60 9.67 -16.03
C TYR A 255 6.85 8.18 -16.30
N ARG A 256 6.20 7.26 -15.53
CA ARG A 256 6.29 5.80 -15.73
C ARG A 256 5.93 5.41 -17.17
N SER A 257 4.90 6.03 -17.71
CA SER A 257 4.41 5.69 -19.05
C SER A 257 5.30 6.17 -20.17
N LEU A 258 6.08 7.25 -19.98
CA LEU A 258 6.98 7.81 -20.99
C LEU A 258 8.43 7.33 -20.85
N VAL A 259 8.85 7.00 -19.62
CA VAL A 259 10.26 6.65 -19.30
C VAL A 259 10.43 5.13 -19.14
N GLY A 260 9.32 4.39 -18.94
CA GLY A 260 9.36 2.94 -18.76
C GLY A 260 9.74 2.47 -17.35
N SER A 261 10.17 3.36 -16.46
CA SER A 261 10.50 3.07 -15.05
C SER A 261 9.69 3.93 -14.10
N VAL A 262 9.41 3.43 -12.90
CA VAL A 262 8.76 4.18 -11.84
C VAL A 262 9.73 5.28 -11.34
N PRO A 263 9.26 6.52 -11.07
CA PRO A 263 10.11 7.51 -10.43
C PRO A 263 10.51 7.06 -9.03
N GLN A 264 11.65 7.53 -8.53
CA GLN A 264 12.05 7.31 -7.14
C GLN A 264 10.92 7.77 -6.20
N ASP A 265 10.59 6.98 -5.17
CA ASP A 265 9.52 7.28 -4.23
C ASP A 265 9.73 8.60 -3.47
N ALA A 266 8.63 9.24 -3.05
CA ALA A 266 8.66 10.56 -2.45
C ALA A 266 9.42 10.62 -1.11
N VAL A 267 9.42 9.51 -0.34
CA VAL A 267 10.14 9.44 0.95
C VAL A 267 11.63 9.45 0.73
N SER A 268 12.14 8.62 -0.18
CA SER A 268 13.55 8.59 -0.58
C SER A 268 13.99 9.91 -1.17
N ARG A 269 13.18 10.52 -2.06
CA ARG A 269 13.44 11.82 -2.67
C ARG A 269 13.50 12.94 -1.63
N SER A 270 12.69 12.91 -0.58
CA SER A 270 12.74 13.92 0.50
C SER A 270 14.10 13.98 1.21
N THR A 271 14.88 12.92 1.13
CA THR A 271 16.24 12.85 1.73
C THR A 271 17.32 13.15 0.69
N SER A 272 17.18 12.63 -0.53
CA SER A 272 18.12 12.83 -1.63
C SER A 272 17.38 12.73 -2.95
N ASP A 273 16.96 13.89 -3.47
CA ASP A 273 16.21 13.94 -4.72
C ASP A 273 17.16 13.73 -5.91
N LYS A 274 16.94 12.64 -6.62
CA LYS A 274 17.67 12.26 -7.84
C LYS A 274 16.74 12.14 -9.04
N LEU A 275 15.51 12.69 -8.94
CA LEU A 275 14.57 12.64 -10.04
C LEU A 275 15.16 13.33 -11.27
N MET A 276 15.23 12.60 -12.36
CA MET A 276 15.67 13.10 -13.66
C MET A 276 14.98 12.31 -14.78
N ILE A 277 14.78 12.95 -15.92
CA ILE A 277 14.43 12.25 -17.14
C ILE A 277 15.73 11.84 -17.83
N PRO A 278 16.00 10.54 -18.05
CA PRO A 278 17.21 10.08 -18.70
C PRO A 278 17.36 10.69 -20.11
N ALA A 279 18.60 11.02 -20.51
CA ALA A 279 18.89 11.75 -21.73
C ALA A 279 18.22 11.15 -22.99
N ARG A 280 18.21 9.81 -23.11
CA ARG A 280 17.57 9.09 -24.23
C ARG A 280 16.08 9.42 -24.40
N TYR A 281 15.38 9.71 -23.30
CA TYR A 281 13.96 10.07 -23.34
C TYR A 281 13.77 11.59 -23.46
N ALA A 282 14.71 12.38 -22.93
CA ALA A 282 14.67 13.83 -23.04
C ALA A 282 14.78 14.33 -24.51
N GLU A 283 15.35 13.52 -25.40
CA GLU A 283 15.42 13.82 -26.83
C GLU A 283 14.09 13.61 -27.57
N ILE A 284 13.20 12.74 -27.06
CA ILE A 284 11.95 12.35 -27.72
C ILE A 284 10.71 12.90 -27.03
N ILE A 285 10.78 13.24 -25.73
CA ILE A 285 9.68 13.84 -24.99
C ILE A 285 9.74 15.37 -25.21
N PRO A 286 8.61 16.01 -25.59
CA PRO A 286 8.58 17.47 -25.76
C PRO A 286 9.02 18.21 -24.48
N ALA A 287 9.80 19.27 -24.62
CA ALA A 287 10.37 20.02 -23.49
C ALA A 287 9.28 20.56 -22.54
N TYR A 288 8.14 20.99 -23.05
CA TYR A 288 7.02 21.46 -22.20
C TYR A 288 6.43 20.33 -21.33
N VAL A 289 6.40 19.09 -21.83
CA VAL A 289 5.98 17.92 -21.06
C VAL A 289 6.98 17.61 -19.96
N ILE A 290 8.29 17.67 -20.28
CA ILE A 290 9.34 17.48 -19.27
C ILE A 290 9.18 18.51 -18.15
N ASN A 291 8.97 19.78 -18.50
CA ASN A 291 8.79 20.86 -17.52
C ASN A 291 7.53 20.62 -16.66
N ALA A 292 6.41 20.26 -17.26
CA ALA A 292 5.17 19.94 -16.54
C ALA A 292 5.37 18.77 -15.55
N LEU A 293 6.09 17.71 -15.98
CA LEU A 293 6.40 16.59 -15.08
C LEU A 293 7.33 17.01 -13.93
N MET A 294 8.35 17.81 -14.19
CA MET A 294 9.27 18.28 -13.15
C MET A 294 8.56 19.20 -12.14
N ASN A 295 7.62 20.05 -12.59
CA ASN A 295 6.79 20.88 -11.73
C ASN A 295 5.80 20.03 -10.92
N GLY A 296 5.08 19.11 -11.57
CA GLY A 296 4.08 18.28 -10.90
C GLY A 296 4.66 17.24 -9.94
N LEU A 297 5.93 16.86 -10.11
CA LEU A 297 6.65 15.92 -9.23
C LEU A 297 7.48 16.63 -8.13
N GLN A 298 7.30 17.93 -7.88
CA GLN A 298 7.93 18.60 -6.73
C GLN A 298 7.49 17.95 -5.41
N ILE A 299 8.47 17.73 -4.52
CA ILE A 299 8.22 17.10 -3.21
C ILE A 299 7.45 18.04 -2.30
N ASP A 300 7.83 19.34 -2.26
CA ASP A 300 7.08 20.35 -1.51
C ASP A 300 5.79 20.70 -2.27
N PRO A 301 4.60 20.50 -1.67
CA PRO A 301 3.33 20.87 -2.30
C PRO A 301 3.24 22.36 -2.71
N ASN A 302 3.96 23.26 -2.02
CA ASN A 302 3.95 24.69 -2.34
C ASN A 302 4.72 25.04 -3.61
N GLU A 303 5.68 24.19 -4.00
CA GLU A 303 6.48 24.36 -5.23
C GLU A 303 5.89 23.56 -6.39
N ARG A 304 4.90 22.72 -6.13
CA ARG A 304 4.25 21.83 -7.09
C ARG A 304 3.19 22.57 -7.90
N THR A 305 2.93 22.14 -9.13
CA THR A 305 1.71 22.50 -9.87
C THR A 305 0.50 22.24 -8.99
N LYS A 306 -0.30 23.28 -8.73
CA LYS A 306 -1.28 23.29 -7.61
C LYS A 306 -2.58 22.53 -7.89
N ASP A 307 -2.99 22.42 -9.15
CA ASP A 307 -4.25 21.81 -9.56
C ASP A 307 -4.14 21.12 -10.94
N ILE A 308 -5.11 20.28 -11.22
CA ILE A 308 -5.19 19.50 -12.47
C ILE A 308 -5.41 20.37 -13.71
N GLU A 309 -6.11 21.51 -13.57
CA GLU A 309 -6.35 22.40 -14.70
C GLU A 309 -5.04 23.05 -15.14
N THR A 310 -4.25 23.55 -14.19
CA THR A 310 -2.91 24.08 -14.47
C THR A 310 -1.99 23.02 -15.09
N LEU A 311 -2.02 21.77 -14.56
CA LEU A 311 -1.25 20.67 -15.16
C LEU A 311 -1.69 20.39 -16.60
N ARG A 312 -2.99 20.42 -16.87
CA ARG A 312 -3.55 20.21 -18.22
C ARG A 312 -3.11 21.30 -19.19
N GLU A 313 -3.06 22.54 -18.74
CA GLU A 313 -2.54 23.67 -19.52
C GLU A 313 -1.03 23.49 -19.82
N GLU A 314 -0.23 23.15 -18.82
CA GLU A 314 1.21 22.88 -18.97
C GLU A 314 1.47 21.74 -19.98
N LEU A 315 0.68 20.65 -19.92
CA LEU A 315 0.80 19.51 -20.83
C LEU A 315 0.24 19.77 -22.23
N SER A 316 -0.53 20.85 -22.43
CA SER A 316 -1.14 21.23 -23.72
C SER A 316 -0.38 22.40 -24.39
N ALA A 317 0.64 22.96 -23.73
CA ALA A 317 1.36 24.11 -24.25
C ALA A 317 1.96 23.80 -25.63
N ALA A 318 1.53 24.55 -26.64
CA ALA A 318 2.17 24.51 -27.95
C ALA A 318 3.66 24.92 -27.81
N PRO A 319 4.60 24.38 -28.64
CA PRO A 319 6.01 24.71 -28.53
C PRO A 319 6.20 26.19 -28.85
N SER A 320 6.09 27.01 -27.81
CA SER A 320 6.58 28.38 -27.84
C SER A 320 8.10 28.28 -27.85
N THR A 321 8.74 28.83 -28.86
CA THR A 321 10.19 28.97 -28.98
C THR A 321 10.70 29.87 -27.86
N VAL A 322 10.75 29.37 -26.65
CA VAL A 322 11.51 29.96 -25.55
C VAL A 322 12.44 28.87 -25.04
N VAL A 323 13.61 28.84 -25.61
CA VAL A 323 14.79 28.22 -25.01
C VAL A 323 15.06 28.98 -23.72
N SER A 324 14.54 28.51 -22.58
CA SER A 324 14.93 29.01 -21.28
C SER A 324 15.62 27.89 -20.52
N SER A 325 16.94 27.96 -20.56
CA SER A 325 17.90 27.79 -19.47
C SER A 325 17.52 26.90 -18.28
N TYR A 326 17.49 25.58 -18.45
CA TYR A 326 17.78 24.64 -17.37
C TYR A 326 18.75 23.55 -17.83
N VAL A 327 19.91 23.97 -18.30
CA VAL A 327 21.12 23.14 -18.31
C VAL A 327 22.00 23.69 -17.19
N GLY A 328 21.78 23.21 -15.99
CA GLY A 328 22.62 23.51 -14.83
C GLY A 328 23.92 22.72 -14.88
N VAL A 329 24.78 22.96 -15.84
CA VAL A 329 26.20 22.62 -15.75
C VAL A 329 26.87 23.78 -15.03
N LYS A 330 27.16 23.66 -13.76
CA LYS A 330 28.10 24.52 -13.04
C LYS A 330 29.51 24.15 -13.50
N VAL A 331 30.05 24.97 -14.40
CA VAL A 331 31.49 25.05 -14.65
C VAL A 331 32.09 25.82 -13.47
N PRO A 332 33.17 25.35 -12.83
CA PRO A 332 33.83 26.11 -11.77
C PRO A 332 34.60 27.29 -12.41
N THR A 333 34.18 28.50 -12.09
CA THR A 333 34.96 29.69 -12.40
C THR A 333 35.88 29.97 -11.21
N GLU A 334 37.19 29.96 -11.45
CA GLU A 334 38.18 30.43 -10.50
C GLU A 334 37.97 31.92 -10.20
N GLU A 335 37.71 32.26 -8.95
CA GLU A 335 37.79 33.64 -8.47
C GLU A 335 38.98 33.83 -7.55
N LYS A 336 39.66 34.94 -7.84
CA LYS A 336 40.87 35.44 -7.22
C LYS A 336 40.69 35.77 -5.74
N LYS A 337 41.75 35.46 -5.00
CA LYS A 337 42.00 35.87 -3.61
C LYS A 337 41.91 37.39 -3.42
N GLU A 338 41.16 37.82 -2.43
CA GLU A 338 41.46 39.02 -1.62
C GLU A 338 41.48 38.65 -0.14
N THR A 339 42.50 39.13 0.54
CA THR A 339 42.91 38.81 1.90
C THR A 339 42.32 39.79 2.94
N PRO A 340 42.54 39.62 4.24
CA PRO A 340 41.48 39.43 5.24
C PRO A 340 41.33 40.62 6.18
N VAL A 341 40.19 40.71 6.82
CA VAL A 341 40.02 41.55 8.02
C VAL A 341 39.86 40.61 9.23
N VAL A 342 40.80 40.76 10.14
CA VAL A 342 40.86 40.09 11.44
C VAL A 342 39.79 40.66 12.35
N VAL A 343 38.91 39.79 12.88
CA VAL A 343 38.14 40.06 14.10
C VAL A 343 38.37 38.91 15.05
N THR A 344 39.01 39.24 16.15
CA THR A 344 39.26 38.36 17.30
C THR A 344 37.98 38.08 18.04
N THR A 345 37.65 36.82 18.22
CA THR A 345 36.70 36.39 19.28
C THR A 345 37.33 35.23 20.04
N GLU A 346 37.23 35.34 21.34
CA GLU A 346 37.85 34.49 22.36
C GLU A 346 37.40 33.02 22.29
N GLU A 347 38.34 32.13 22.45
CA GLU A 347 38.15 30.70 22.60
C GLU A 347 37.57 30.36 23.98
N ASP A 348 36.35 29.83 24.05
CA ASP A 348 35.90 29.12 25.22
C ASP A 348 36.21 27.62 25.09
N SER A 349 37.00 27.13 25.98
CA SER A 349 37.55 25.78 26.04
C SER A 349 36.51 24.78 26.57
N PRO A 350 36.37 23.58 25.93
CA PRO A 350 35.35 22.59 26.32
C PRO A 350 35.73 21.69 27.51
N GLY A 351 36.61 22.13 28.38
CA GLY A 351 37.10 21.31 29.53
C GLY A 351 36.22 21.29 30.80
N GLY A 352 35.22 22.19 30.92
CA GLY A 352 34.47 22.38 32.18
C GLY A 352 33.25 21.49 32.38
N THR A 353 32.66 20.94 31.31
CA THR A 353 31.36 20.25 31.39
C THR A 353 31.49 18.76 31.75
N ILE A 354 32.58 18.10 31.37
CA ILE A 354 32.80 16.67 31.65
C ILE A 354 33.11 16.43 33.11
N LEU A 355 33.81 17.36 33.80
CA LEU A 355 34.15 17.22 35.22
C LEU A 355 32.92 17.38 36.14
N LYS A 356 31.94 18.22 35.77
CA LYS A 356 30.69 18.40 36.54
C LYS A 356 29.77 17.20 36.47
N THR A 357 29.67 16.53 35.31
CA THR A 357 28.85 15.32 35.15
C THR A 357 29.44 14.13 35.91
N PHE A 358 30.77 14.00 35.97
CA PHE A 358 31.42 12.93 36.72
C PHE A 358 31.23 13.07 38.25
N LEU A 359 31.23 14.29 38.78
CA LEU A 359 30.98 14.56 40.19
C LEU A 359 29.54 14.29 40.63
N ILE A 360 28.56 14.53 39.74
CA ILE A 360 27.13 14.22 40.02
C ILE A 360 26.91 12.71 40.07
N ILE A 361 27.49 11.95 39.15
CA ILE A 361 27.36 10.48 39.11
C ILE A 361 28.02 9.85 40.36
N LEU A 362 29.16 10.37 40.81
CA LEU A 362 29.84 9.89 42.00
C LEU A 362 29.06 10.21 43.28
N GLY A 363 28.40 11.37 43.35
CA GLY A 363 27.51 11.77 44.44
C GLY A 363 26.28 10.89 44.62
N VAL A 364 25.61 10.55 43.49
CA VAL A 364 24.44 9.67 43.49
C VAL A 364 24.83 8.23 43.88
N GLY A 365 25.99 7.74 43.40
CA GLY A 365 26.50 6.42 43.77
C GLY A 365 26.79 6.28 45.28
N LEU A 366 27.33 7.32 45.91
CA LEU A 366 27.60 7.33 47.37
C LEU A 366 26.30 7.35 48.21
N ILE A 367 25.26 8.05 47.75
CA ILE A 367 23.95 8.08 48.43
C ILE A 367 23.27 6.70 48.38
N ILE A 368 23.32 6.02 47.25
CA ILE A 368 22.77 4.67 47.08
C ILE A 368 23.52 3.66 47.93
N PHE A 369 24.88 3.74 48.01
CA PHE A 369 25.69 2.85 48.81
C PHE A 369 25.48 3.08 50.32
N ALA A 370 25.31 4.33 50.76
CA ALA A 370 24.99 4.66 52.14
C ALA A 370 23.59 4.16 52.55
N GLY A 371 22.61 4.28 51.66
CA GLY A 371 21.24 3.74 51.84
C GLY A 371 21.25 2.22 51.99
N TRP A 372 22.05 1.51 51.16
CA TRP A 372 22.18 0.05 51.23
C TRP A 372 22.85 -0.42 52.55
N MET A 373 23.92 0.27 53.03
CA MET A 373 24.57 -0.04 54.31
C MET A 373 23.68 0.19 55.54
N ILE A 374 22.78 1.19 55.50
CA ILE A 374 21.83 1.47 56.59
C ILE A 374 20.69 0.43 56.57
N GLY A 375 20.21 0.04 55.38
CA GLY A 375 19.19 -1.00 55.22
C GLY A 375 19.63 -2.36 55.77
N ASP A 376 20.87 -2.79 55.48
CA ASP A 376 21.44 -4.07 55.96
C ASP A 376 21.63 -4.13 57.50
N LYS A 377 21.83 -2.97 58.17
CA LYS A 377 21.90 -2.90 59.62
C LYS A 377 20.52 -2.95 60.30
N ILE A 378 19.46 -2.47 59.66
CA ILE A 378 18.11 -2.49 60.23
C ILE A 378 17.50 -3.91 60.13
N ILE A 379 17.82 -4.66 59.08
CA ILE A 379 17.30 -6.03 58.86
C ILE A 379 17.94 -7.04 59.83
N LYS A 380 19.16 -6.78 60.41
CA LYS A 380 19.84 -7.67 61.33
C LYS A 380 19.50 -7.43 62.79
N SER A 381 18.61 -6.50 63.14
CA SER A 381 18.31 -6.11 64.51
C SER A 381 16.94 -6.61 65.04
N GLN A 382 16.21 -7.39 64.30
CA GLN A 382 15.01 -8.04 64.82
C GLN A 382 15.12 -9.56 64.62
N GLY A 383 15.69 -10.20 65.60
CA GLY A 383 15.72 -11.62 65.79
C GLY A 383 14.67 -12.03 66.80
N GLU A 384 14.05 -13.14 66.50
CA GLU A 384 13.37 -14.04 67.45
C GLU A 384 12.15 -13.48 68.18
N ASP A 385 10.96 -13.69 67.62
CA ASP A 385 9.79 -14.04 68.40
C ASP A 385 8.84 -14.94 67.57
N ASN A 386 8.34 -15.97 68.27
CA ASN A 386 7.46 -17.02 67.76
C ASN A 386 6.30 -16.52 66.89
N VAL A 387 6.17 -17.09 65.72
CA VAL A 387 4.94 -16.97 64.93
C VAL A 387 4.28 -18.35 64.83
N GLU A 388 3.13 -18.48 65.43
CA GLU A 388 2.16 -19.52 65.14
C GLU A 388 1.86 -19.51 63.63
N GLU A 389 1.96 -20.66 63.01
CA GLU A 389 1.61 -20.92 61.60
C GLU A 389 0.08 -20.78 61.44
N THR A 390 -0.42 -19.55 61.20
CA THR A 390 -1.74 -19.33 60.64
C THR A 390 -1.63 -19.59 59.16
N THR A 391 -2.15 -20.71 58.70
CA THR A 391 -2.42 -21.04 57.32
C THR A 391 -3.44 -20.02 56.80
N GLU A 392 -2.99 -18.87 56.27
CA GLU A 392 -3.84 -18.01 55.49
C GLU A 392 -4.24 -18.79 54.22
N ALA A 393 -5.56 -19.04 54.07
CA ALA A 393 -6.11 -19.60 52.85
C ALA A 393 -5.75 -18.65 51.72
N LYS A 394 -4.80 -19.02 50.85
CA LYS A 394 -4.44 -18.25 49.69
C LYS A 394 -5.67 -18.07 48.80
N GLU A 395 -5.95 -16.86 48.41
CA GLU A 395 -7.06 -16.49 47.56
C GLU A 395 -6.88 -17.15 46.18
N MET A 396 -7.90 -17.91 45.74
CA MET A 396 -7.95 -18.52 44.42
C MET A 396 -8.54 -17.52 43.46
N ILE A 397 -7.93 -17.36 42.30
CA ILE A 397 -8.34 -16.44 41.24
C ILE A 397 -8.45 -17.17 39.91
N GLU A 398 -9.44 -16.81 39.10
CA GLU A 398 -9.59 -17.32 37.74
C GLU A 398 -8.64 -16.61 36.79
N VAL A 399 -7.98 -17.35 35.88
CA VAL A 399 -7.06 -16.85 34.87
C VAL A 399 -7.88 -16.31 33.67
N PRO A 400 -7.79 -15.00 33.37
CA PRO A 400 -8.43 -14.45 32.19
C PRO A 400 -7.76 -14.92 30.89
N ASP A 401 -8.46 -14.77 29.77
CA ASP A 401 -7.87 -14.90 28.44
C ASP A 401 -7.21 -13.56 28.05
N PHE A 402 -5.90 -13.56 27.90
CA PHE A 402 -5.11 -12.39 27.52
C PHE A 402 -4.59 -12.47 26.08
N VAL A 403 -4.86 -13.56 25.36
CA VAL A 403 -4.42 -13.71 23.96
C VAL A 403 -5.04 -12.62 23.09
N ASN A 404 -4.27 -12.07 22.16
CA ASN A 404 -4.62 -10.92 21.32
C ASN A 404 -4.90 -9.60 22.08
N MET A 405 -4.51 -9.48 23.33
CA MET A 405 -4.54 -8.21 24.07
C MET A 405 -3.17 -7.51 24.03
N SER A 406 -3.17 -6.19 24.17
CA SER A 406 -1.93 -5.41 24.28
C SER A 406 -1.22 -5.75 25.59
N PHE A 407 0.03 -6.20 25.49
CA PHE A 407 0.86 -6.52 26.65
C PHE A 407 1.10 -5.30 27.54
N ASP A 408 1.33 -4.12 26.96
CA ASP A 408 1.55 -2.89 27.72
C ASP A 408 0.34 -2.50 28.58
N MET A 409 -0.88 -2.71 28.07
CA MET A 409 -2.11 -2.48 28.84
C MET A 409 -2.22 -3.44 30.03
N ILE A 410 -1.83 -4.70 29.86
CA ILE A 410 -1.87 -5.71 30.93
C ILE A 410 -0.76 -5.45 31.94
N ALA A 411 0.45 -5.15 31.50
CA ALA A 411 1.61 -4.90 32.36
C ALA A 411 1.47 -3.61 33.19
N GLN A 412 0.70 -2.63 32.72
CA GLN A 412 0.40 -1.38 33.45
C GLN A 412 -0.85 -1.49 34.33
N ASN A 413 -1.61 -2.57 34.21
CA ASN A 413 -2.83 -2.77 35.00
C ASN A 413 -2.47 -3.23 36.43
N THR A 414 -2.65 -2.34 37.42
CA THR A 414 -2.35 -2.61 38.82
C THR A 414 -3.09 -3.82 39.37
N VAL A 415 -4.34 -4.02 38.99
CA VAL A 415 -5.17 -5.17 39.41
C VAL A 415 -4.57 -6.48 38.90
N GLN A 416 -4.07 -6.53 37.67
CA GLN A 416 -3.46 -7.75 37.12
C GLN A 416 -2.08 -8.00 37.76
N ASN A 417 -1.31 -6.97 38.05
CA ASN A 417 -0.03 -7.07 38.74
C ASN A 417 -0.16 -7.51 40.20
N GLU A 418 -1.29 -7.23 40.85
CA GLU A 418 -1.61 -7.77 42.20
C GLU A 418 -2.04 -9.23 42.12
N ARG A 419 -2.73 -9.64 41.04
CA ARG A 419 -3.25 -11.00 40.87
C ARG A 419 -2.21 -12.00 40.37
N PHE A 420 -1.28 -11.58 39.51
CA PHE A 420 -0.28 -12.44 38.86
C PHE A 420 1.12 -11.84 38.94
N THR A 421 2.13 -12.71 39.00
CA THR A 421 3.50 -12.31 38.71
C THR A 421 3.76 -12.41 37.22
N ILE A 422 3.80 -11.27 36.52
CA ILE A 422 3.85 -11.20 35.07
C ILE A 422 5.29 -11.32 34.57
N LYS A 423 5.52 -12.24 33.62
CA LYS A 423 6.75 -12.35 32.82
C LYS A 423 6.43 -12.26 31.35
N SER A 424 7.38 -11.84 30.51
CA SER A 424 7.24 -11.79 29.08
C SER A 424 8.43 -12.38 28.33
N VAL A 425 8.14 -13.05 27.23
CA VAL A 425 9.10 -13.53 26.23
C VAL A 425 8.67 -12.94 24.89
N TYR A 426 9.62 -12.53 24.07
CA TYR A 426 9.28 -11.87 22.81
C TYR A 426 9.68 -12.76 21.64
N GLU A 427 8.73 -13.01 20.73
CA GLU A 427 8.91 -13.80 19.51
C GLU A 427 8.43 -13.02 18.28
N TYR A 428 8.95 -13.35 17.11
CA TYR A 428 8.42 -12.82 15.86
C TYR A 428 7.13 -13.55 15.50
N ASP A 429 6.14 -12.79 15.06
CA ASP A 429 4.85 -13.30 14.62
C ASP A 429 4.35 -12.45 13.46
N SER A 430 3.91 -13.09 12.37
CA SER A 430 3.44 -12.42 11.17
C SER A 430 1.99 -11.98 11.25
N ASP A 431 1.19 -12.66 12.10
CA ASP A 431 -0.26 -12.51 12.16
C ASP A 431 -0.68 -11.61 13.31
N ILE A 432 0.11 -11.61 14.39
CA ILE A 432 -0.19 -10.82 15.60
C ILE A 432 0.66 -9.54 15.63
N PRO A 433 0.04 -8.35 15.75
CA PRO A 433 0.73 -7.08 15.75
C PRO A 433 1.78 -6.99 16.89
N LYS A 434 2.84 -6.23 16.65
CA LYS A 434 3.88 -5.97 17.64
C LYS A 434 3.29 -5.44 18.94
N GLY A 435 3.70 -6.04 20.07
CA GLY A 435 3.27 -5.65 21.41
C GLY A 435 1.99 -6.34 21.90
N TYR A 436 1.40 -7.22 21.08
CA TYR A 436 0.24 -8.00 21.47
C TYR A 436 0.66 -9.41 21.93
N ILE A 437 -0.17 -10.02 22.79
CA ILE A 437 0.09 -11.32 23.38
C ILE A 437 -0.29 -12.42 22.39
N VAL A 438 0.69 -13.23 22.00
CA VAL A 438 0.54 -14.41 21.13
C VAL A 438 -0.01 -15.59 21.90
N SER A 439 0.52 -15.82 23.10
CA SER A 439 0.09 -16.93 23.97
C SER A 439 0.40 -16.64 25.43
N GLN A 440 -0.27 -17.38 26.32
CA GLN A 440 -0.07 -17.31 27.77
C GLN A 440 0.19 -18.70 28.35
N SER A 441 1.02 -18.76 29.40
CA SER A 441 1.44 -20.02 30.04
C SER A 441 0.34 -20.70 30.87
N LEU A 442 -0.65 -19.93 31.34
CA LEU A 442 -1.77 -20.44 32.12
C LEU A 442 -3.02 -20.51 31.25
N THR A 443 -3.74 -21.62 31.30
CA THR A 443 -4.98 -21.81 30.53
C THR A 443 -6.08 -20.88 31.05
N PRO A 444 -6.78 -20.11 30.18
CA PRO A 444 -7.94 -19.31 30.56
C PRO A 444 -9.02 -20.13 31.28
N GLY A 445 -9.69 -19.53 32.26
CA GLY A 445 -10.70 -20.17 33.07
C GLY A 445 -10.18 -21.10 34.18
N ARG A 446 -8.86 -21.32 34.28
CA ARG A 446 -8.27 -22.12 35.36
C ARG A 446 -8.21 -21.30 36.64
N GLU A 447 -8.55 -21.91 37.79
CA GLU A 447 -8.30 -21.32 39.10
C GLU A 447 -6.85 -21.55 39.55
N VAL A 448 -6.18 -20.48 39.97
CA VAL A 448 -4.79 -20.49 40.49
C VAL A 448 -4.68 -19.63 41.75
N GLU A 449 -3.67 -19.85 42.55
CA GLU A 449 -3.39 -19.02 43.71
C GLU A 449 -3.00 -17.59 43.32
N MET A 450 -3.49 -16.59 44.04
CA MET A 450 -3.06 -15.19 43.88
C MET A 450 -1.54 -15.05 43.94
N GLY A 451 -0.94 -14.30 42.99
CA GLY A 451 0.50 -14.17 42.85
C GLY A 451 1.16 -15.24 41.96
N THR A 452 0.37 -16.19 41.39
CA THR A 452 0.93 -17.20 40.48
C THR A 452 1.62 -16.52 39.29
N GLU A 453 2.76 -17.09 38.88
CA GLU A 453 3.50 -16.59 37.73
C GLU A 453 2.78 -16.92 36.41
N ILE A 454 2.57 -15.90 35.60
CA ILE A 454 2.07 -16.03 34.24
C ILE A 454 3.12 -15.48 33.27
N THR A 455 3.48 -16.26 32.26
CA THR A 455 4.40 -15.85 31.21
C THR A 455 3.62 -15.63 29.92
N PHE A 456 3.80 -14.45 29.34
CA PHE A 456 3.23 -14.08 28.04
C PHE A 456 4.30 -14.19 26.95
N VAL A 457 3.93 -14.79 25.82
CA VAL A 457 4.66 -14.63 24.55
C VAL A 457 4.11 -13.41 23.86
N VAL A 458 4.96 -12.40 23.65
CA VAL A 458 4.57 -11.11 23.07
C VAL A 458 5.16 -10.98 21.67
N SER A 459 4.34 -10.61 20.72
CA SER A 459 4.76 -10.43 19.33
C SER A 459 5.74 -9.28 19.18
N LYS A 460 6.84 -9.52 18.46
CA LYS A 460 7.73 -8.49 17.91
C LYS A 460 7.23 -7.92 16.59
N GLY A 461 6.10 -8.43 16.08
CA GLY A 461 5.66 -8.24 14.70
C GLY A 461 6.45 -9.14 13.74
N PRO A 462 6.26 -8.98 12.43
CA PRO A 462 6.93 -9.79 11.43
C PRO A 462 8.46 -9.66 11.48
N GLU A 463 9.16 -10.76 11.20
CA GLU A 463 10.61 -10.75 11.04
C GLU A 463 10.97 -10.16 9.68
N TYR A 464 11.71 -9.04 9.67
CA TYR A 464 12.18 -8.41 8.44
C TYR A 464 13.62 -8.82 8.14
N ILE A 465 13.85 -9.24 6.91
CA ILE A 465 15.18 -9.56 6.38
C ILE A 465 15.46 -8.72 5.14
N VAL A 466 16.72 -8.52 4.81
CA VAL A 466 17.15 -7.68 3.68
C VAL A 466 17.22 -8.53 2.42
N VAL A 467 16.65 -8.05 1.31
CA VAL A 467 16.75 -8.70 0.00
C VAL A 467 18.23 -8.67 -0.45
N PRO A 468 18.87 -9.82 -0.63
CA PRO A 468 20.27 -9.88 -1.06
C PRO A 468 20.43 -9.39 -2.50
N LYS A 469 21.65 -8.98 -2.84
CA LYS A 469 21.97 -8.61 -4.24
C LYS A 469 21.98 -9.85 -5.12
N VAL A 470 21.17 -9.84 -6.19
CA VAL A 470 21.00 -10.94 -7.15
C VAL A 470 21.07 -10.49 -8.62
N THR A 471 21.10 -9.18 -8.88
CA THR A 471 21.24 -8.63 -10.23
C THR A 471 22.53 -9.15 -10.88
N ASP A 472 22.48 -9.46 -12.17
CA ASP A 472 23.53 -10.05 -13.00
C ASP A 472 23.93 -11.48 -12.63
N MET A 473 23.26 -12.13 -11.67
CA MET A 473 23.43 -13.55 -11.37
C MET A 473 22.61 -14.41 -12.33
N THR A 474 23.00 -15.67 -12.49
CA THR A 474 22.13 -16.63 -13.17
C THR A 474 20.86 -16.84 -12.35
N LEU A 475 19.75 -17.19 -13.01
CA LEU A 475 18.48 -17.44 -12.35
C LEU A 475 18.60 -18.47 -11.21
N GLU A 476 19.38 -19.53 -11.42
CA GLU A 476 19.55 -20.60 -10.42
C GLU A 476 20.32 -20.10 -9.18
N GLU A 477 21.43 -19.38 -9.36
CA GLU A 477 22.20 -18.79 -8.25
C GLU A 477 21.38 -17.76 -7.47
N ALA A 478 20.58 -16.95 -8.17
CA ALA A 478 19.71 -15.95 -7.56
C ALA A 478 18.59 -16.59 -6.73
N LYS A 479 17.97 -17.67 -7.24
CA LYS A 479 16.96 -18.43 -6.50
C LYS A 479 17.54 -19.04 -5.23
N GLU A 480 18.64 -19.77 -5.34
CA GLU A 480 19.30 -20.39 -4.18
C GLU A 480 19.61 -19.36 -3.10
N LYS A 481 20.18 -18.22 -3.49
CA LYS A 481 20.55 -17.14 -2.58
C LYS A 481 19.36 -16.47 -1.88
N LEU A 482 18.23 -16.28 -2.58
CA LEU A 482 17.02 -15.73 -2.00
C LEU A 482 16.31 -16.73 -1.08
N GLU A 483 16.27 -18.01 -1.46
CA GLU A 483 15.69 -19.08 -0.66
C GLU A 483 16.52 -19.33 0.63
N GLU A 484 17.86 -19.31 0.55
CA GLU A 484 18.74 -19.35 1.73
C GLU A 484 18.52 -18.15 2.66
N ALA A 485 18.24 -16.97 2.11
CA ALA A 485 17.90 -15.79 2.89
C ALA A 485 16.50 -15.88 3.53
N GLY A 486 15.66 -16.84 3.09
CA GLY A 486 14.32 -17.08 3.64
C GLY A 486 13.18 -16.45 2.86
N PHE A 487 13.37 -16.11 1.58
CA PHE A 487 12.34 -15.63 0.68
C PHE A 487 11.74 -16.75 -0.18
N LYS A 488 10.55 -16.53 -0.72
CA LYS A 488 10.01 -17.28 -1.84
C LYS A 488 10.38 -16.58 -3.14
N VAL A 489 10.54 -17.32 -4.23
CA VAL A 489 10.96 -16.74 -5.51
C VAL A 489 9.94 -17.05 -6.59
N GLU A 490 9.51 -16.00 -7.29
CA GLU A 490 8.78 -16.08 -8.56
C GLU A 490 9.61 -15.44 -9.67
N THR A 491 9.36 -15.82 -10.91
CA THR A 491 10.13 -15.34 -12.05
C THR A 491 9.21 -14.79 -13.12
N ILE A 492 9.60 -13.67 -13.71
CA ILE A 492 8.99 -13.12 -14.92
C ILE A 492 10.08 -12.90 -15.96
N GLU A 493 9.77 -13.26 -17.18
CA GLU A 493 10.69 -13.08 -18.30
C GLU A 493 10.67 -11.63 -18.77
N LYS A 494 11.86 -11.07 -19.00
CA LYS A 494 12.07 -9.74 -19.54
C LYS A 494 12.65 -9.87 -20.95
N LEU A 495 12.12 -9.07 -21.88
CA LEU A 495 12.60 -9.06 -23.25
C LEU A 495 14.08 -8.68 -23.30
N ASN A 496 14.87 -9.52 -23.98
CA ASN A 496 16.30 -9.28 -24.23
C ASN A 496 16.44 -8.46 -25.51
N ASP A 497 17.06 -7.29 -25.40
CA ASP A 497 17.30 -6.35 -26.51
C ASP A 497 18.61 -6.64 -27.29
N GLY A 498 19.30 -7.75 -26.95
CA GLY A 498 20.48 -8.21 -27.64
C GLY A 498 21.81 -7.94 -26.92
N ASP A 499 21.81 -7.10 -25.88
CA ASP A 499 23.00 -6.74 -25.11
C ASP A 499 23.12 -7.50 -23.78
N GLN A 500 22.13 -8.34 -23.44
CA GLN A 500 22.05 -8.99 -22.15
C GLN A 500 22.25 -10.52 -22.25
N ILE A 501 22.77 -11.11 -21.19
CA ILE A 501 22.96 -12.56 -21.12
C ILE A 501 21.63 -13.22 -20.74
N GLU A 502 21.16 -14.12 -21.59
CA GLU A 502 19.97 -14.93 -21.34
C GLU A 502 20.03 -15.67 -20.00
N ASN A 503 18.88 -15.84 -19.34
CA ASN A 503 18.75 -16.48 -18.04
C ASN A 503 19.54 -15.82 -16.89
N THR A 504 19.89 -14.52 -17.03
CA THR A 504 20.42 -13.73 -15.92
C THR A 504 19.39 -12.78 -15.37
N VAL A 505 19.50 -12.45 -14.07
CA VAL A 505 18.57 -11.59 -13.36
C VAL A 505 18.80 -10.13 -13.77
N ALA A 506 17.78 -9.52 -14.35
CA ALA A 506 17.75 -8.11 -14.70
C ALA A 506 17.45 -7.23 -13.48
N ASN A 507 16.53 -7.68 -12.62
CA ASN A 507 16.06 -6.93 -11.45
C ASN A 507 15.34 -7.86 -10.46
N ALA A 508 15.23 -7.46 -9.20
CA ALA A 508 14.43 -8.10 -8.17
C ALA A 508 13.33 -7.15 -7.67
N ILE A 509 12.12 -7.65 -7.48
CA ILE A 509 10.96 -6.91 -6.99
C ILE A 509 10.36 -7.65 -5.80
N PRO A 510 10.39 -7.05 -4.58
CA PRO A 510 11.01 -5.78 -4.18
C PRO A 510 12.53 -5.72 -4.38
N GLU A 511 13.05 -4.50 -4.55
CA GLU A 511 14.44 -4.28 -4.90
C GLU A 511 15.46 -4.75 -3.85
N GLU A 512 16.67 -5.02 -4.33
CA GLU A 512 17.82 -5.40 -3.52
C GLU A 512 18.12 -4.36 -2.43
N GLY A 513 18.48 -4.86 -1.24
CA GLY A 513 18.75 -3.99 -0.08
C GLY A 513 17.50 -3.52 0.65
N SER A 514 16.30 -3.72 0.11
CA SER A 514 15.04 -3.45 0.81
C SER A 514 14.81 -4.45 1.94
N LYS A 515 14.09 -4.01 2.98
CA LYS A 515 13.67 -4.88 4.07
C LYS A 515 12.30 -5.47 3.77
N GLN A 516 12.22 -6.78 3.69
CA GLN A 516 10.98 -7.50 3.44
C GLN A 516 10.71 -8.50 4.55
N VAL A 517 9.44 -8.88 4.71
CA VAL A 517 9.05 -9.90 5.68
C VAL A 517 9.65 -11.24 5.27
N LYS A 518 10.25 -11.97 6.20
CA LYS A 518 10.76 -13.31 5.97
C LYS A 518 9.63 -14.24 5.49
N GLY A 519 9.89 -14.96 4.40
CA GLY A 519 8.89 -15.81 3.73
C GLY A 519 8.03 -15.08 2.70
N SER A 520 8.19 -13.76 2.49
CA SER A 520 7.55 -13.05 1.38
C SER A 520 8.14 -13.47 0.03
N THR A 521 7.40 -13.19 -1.03
CA THR A 521 7.81 -13.52 -2.40
C THR A 521 8.62 -12.38 -3.00
N ILE A 522 9.76 -12.71 -3.59
CA ILE A 522 10.57 -11.83 -4.44
C ILE A 522 10.37 -12.28 -5.88
N THR A 523 9.95 -11.36 -6.73
CA THR A 523 9.83 -11.61 -8.17
C THR A 523 11.13 -11.20 -8.86
N LEU A 524 11.75 -12.14 -9.56
CA LEU A 524 12.93 -11.90 -10.39
C LEU A 524 12.51 -11.60 -11.82
N GLU A 525 12.92 -10.46 -12.35
CA GLU A 525 12.91 -10.18 -13.78
C GLU A 525 14.16 -10.84 -14.39
N VAL A 526 13.97 -11.76 -15.33
CA VAL A 526 15.05 -12.55 -15.93
C VAL A 526 15.10 -12.26 -17.42
N TRP A 527 16.29 -12.01 -17.97
CA TRP A 527 16.46 -11.80 -19.39
C TRP A 527 16.14 -13.10 -20.17
N GLY A 528 15.14 -13.00 -21.05
CA GLY A 528 14.71 -14.08 -21.91
C GLY A 528 15.65 -14.36 -23.07
N GLU A 529 15.27 -15.32 -23.91
CA GLU A 529 15.95 -15.60 -25.16
C GLU A 529 16.03 -14.37 -26.06
N LEU A 530 17.09 -14.24 -26.84
CA LEU A 530 17.16 -13.25 -27.90
C LEU A 530 16.00 -13.48 -28.88
N PRO A 531 15.20 -12.45 -29.22
CA PRO A 531 14.18 -12.62 -30.22
C PRO A 531 14.86 -13.09 -31.51
N ASP A 532 14.39 -14.22 -32.08
CA ASP A 532 14.73 -14.58 -33.45
C ASP A 532 14.45 -13.39 -34.36
N ASP A 533 15.23 -13.17 -35.41
CA ASP A 533 15.09 -12.06 -36.36
C ASP A 533 13.67 -11.89 -36.98
N ASN A 534 12.73 -12.80 -36.64
CA ASN A 534 11.33 -12.81 -37.03
C ASN A 534 10.36 -12.58 -35.86
N GLY A 535 10.82 -12.34 -34.62
CA GLY A 535 10.00 -12.30 -33.38
C GLY A 535 9.43 -10.94 -33.02
N PHE A 536 8.89 -10.18 -33.98
CA PHE A 536 7.98 -9.08 -33.71
C PHE A 536 6.56 -9.62 -33.57
N PHE A 537 5.80 -9.11 -32.56
CA PHE A 537 4.35 -9.25 -32.59
C PHE A 537 3.86 -8.93 -33.98
N SER A 538 3.24 -9.91 -34.63
CA SER A 538 2.60 -9.67 -35.90
C SER A 538 1.41 -8.72 -35.67
N PRO A 539 1.08 -7.85 -36.65
CA PRO A 539 -0.17 -7.12 -36.65
C PRO A 539 -1.32 -8.11 -36.46
N GLY A 540 -1.84 -8.27 -35.26
CA GLY A 540 -2.87 -9.28 -34.97
C GLY A 540 -2.75 -9.98 -33.62
N ASP A 541 -1.64 -9.81 -32.88
CA ASP A 541 -1.52 -10.38 -31.54
C ASP A 541 -2.48 -9.69 -30.57
N GLU A 542 -3.34 -10.49 -29.94
CA GLU A 542 -4.40 -10.01 -29.04
C GLU A 542 -3.81 -9.52 -27.71
N ILE A 543 -3.94 -8.24 -27.41
CA ILE A 543 -3.57 -7.65 -26.12
C ILE A 543 -4.68 -7.89 -25.09
N ILE A 544 -5.93 -7.80 -25.53
CA ILE A 544 -7.13 -8.21 -24.80
C ILE A 544 -7.79 -9.29 -25.64
N PRO A 545 -8.36 -10.37 -25.08
CA PRO A 545 -9.00 -11.40 -25.90
C PRO A 545 -9.94 -10.82 -26.96
N GLY A 546 -9.61 -11.03 -28.24
CA GLY A 546 -10.35 -10.50 -29.39
C GLY A 546 -9.98 -9.11 -29.86
N ILE A 547 -8.89 -8.48 -29.32
CA ILE A 547 -8.42 -7.15 -29.76
C ILE A 547 -6.90 -7.12 -29.84
N SER A 548 -6.38 -6.89 -31.04
CA SER A 548 -4.94 -6.72 -31.25
C SER A 548 -4.44 -5.35 -30.81
N PHE A 549 -3.11 -5.20 -30.68
CA PHE A 549 -2.49 -3.90 -30.45
C PHE A 549 -2.85 -2.88 -31.56
N GLU A 550 -2.98 -3.32 -32.81
CA GLU A 550 -3.40 -2.49 -33.94
C GLU A 550 -4.86 -2.08 -33.87
N ASP A 551 -5.74 -2.95 -33.36
CA ASP A 551 -7.16 -2.60 -33.18
C ASP A 551 -7.35 -1.52 -32.11
N LEU A 552 -6.49 -1.47 -31.09
CA LEU A 552 -6.50 -0.41 -30.08
C LEU A 552 -5.90 0.91 -30.59
N PHE A 553 -4.94 0.86 -31.50
CA PHE A 553 -4.14 2.02 -31.94
C PHE A 553 -3.95 2.11 -33.46
N GLY A 554 -4.46 1.16 -34.23
CA GLY A 554 -4.20 1.01 -35.68
C GLY A 554 -4.92 1.97 -36.62
N TRP A 555 -5.57 3.00 -36.10
CA TRP A 555 -6.21 4.06 -36.89
C TRP A 555 -5.50 5.42 -36.74
N PHE A 556 -4.17 5.41 -36.40
CA PHE A 556 -3.40 6.65 -36.29
C PHE A 556 -2.04 6.55 -36.98
#